data_37c05a389553414036b33e095f9b91aa
#
_entry.id   37c05a389553414036b33e095f9b91aa
#
_cell.length_a   1.000
_cell.length_b   1.000
_cell.length_c   1.000
_cell.angle_alpha   90.00
_cell.angle_beta   90.00
_cell.angle_gamma   90.00
#
_symmetry.space_group_name_H-M   'P 1'
#
loop_
_entity.id
_entity.type
_entity.pdbx_description
1 polymer ?
#
loop_
_entity_poly.entity_id
_entity_poly.type
_entity_poly.pdbx_seq_one_letter_code
_entity_poly.pdbx_strand_id
1 'polypeptide(L)'
;IVPQLLMCRVYNEPSTLVHLLPFVDIGATLYTVAKLRADGHRLLRGAYMMPVHGKEGKGKSTDEYYLEAVRAATEVDWTQCGTLASVAERLVRLKGIGEFLANQVCADLRYTPQWRDAPDWTSFVLCGPGTRRGLDRIAGIRNPTGNKTQKHYQEAMAELWDLELSDKLEAQIMDHFIDRNNLSNCLCEWDKYERVFWGEAEQLRKYKQQ
;
A
#
# COMPACT_ATOMS: atom_id res chain seq x y z
N ILE A 1 -10.72 13.09 -2.47
CA ILE A 1 -9.80 12.24 -3.24
C ILE A 1 -9.39 10.97 -2.48
N VAL A 2 -9.11 11.00 -1.17
CA VAL A 2 -8.64 9.85 -0.37
C VAL A 2 -9.57 8.63 -0.48
N PRO A 3 -10.91 8.74 -0.33
CA PRO A 3 -11.80 7.58 -0.48
C PRO A 3 -11.73 6.95 -1.88
N GLN A 4 -11.54 7.75 -2.92
CA GLN A 4 -11.44 7.26 -4.30
C GLN A 4 -10.15 6.46 -4.50
N LEU A 5 -9.02 6.96 -3.96
CA LEU A 5 -7.75 6.24 -4.00
C LEU A 5 -7.80 4.95 -3.17
N LEU A 6 -8.48 4.98 -2.02
CA LEU A 6 -8.71 3.76 -1.24
C LEU A 6 -9.51 2.73 -2.06
N MET A 7 -10.55 3.16 -2.78
CA MET A 7 -11.29 2.31 -3.72
C MET A 7 -10.36 1.71 -4.79
N CYS A 8 -9.45 2.51 -5.38
CA CYS A 8 -8.47 2.04 -6.36
C CYS A 8 -7.52 0.99 -5.79
N ARG A 9 -7.22 1.03 -4.49
CA ARG A 9 -6.37 0.03 -3.84
C ARG A 9 -7.14 -1.22 -3.44
N VAL A 10 -8.43 -1.11 -3.17
CA VAL A 10 -9.32 -2.25 -2.91
C VAL A 10 -9.58 -3.04 -4.19
N TYR A 11 -10.05 -2.35 -5.24
CA TYR A 11 -10.30 -2.94 -6.55
C TYR A 11 -9.21 -2.50 -7.52
N ASN A 12 -8.11 -3.23 -7.53
CA ASN A 12 -6.90 -2.84 -8.24
C ASN A 12 -6.86 -3.30 -9.72
N GLU A 13 -8.02 -3.55 -10.32
CA GLU A 13 -8.16 -3.86 -11.75
C GLU A 13 -8.76 -2.65 -12.49
N PRO A 14 -8.01 -1.98 -13.39
CA PRO A 14 -8.48 -0.76 -14.06
C PRO A 14 -9.81 -0.92 -14.79
N SER A 15 -10.04 -2.05 -15.46
CA SER A 15 -11.30 -2.33 -16.16
C SER A 15 -12.50 -2.41 -15.22
N THR A 16 -12.28 -2.75 -13.95
CA THR A 16 -13.30 -2.75 -12.90
C THR A 16 -13.52 -1.34 -12.36
N LEU A 17 -12.43 -0.58 -12.16
CA LEU A 17 -12.50 0.75 -11.56
C LEU A 17 -13.31 1.76 -12.38
N VAL A 18 -13.33 1.65 -13.72
CA VAL A 18 -14.15 2.53 -14.57
C VAL A 18 -15.65 2.40 -14.29
N HIS A 19 -16.09 1.29 -13.69
CA HIS A 19 -17.48 1.05 -13.31
C HIS A 19 -17.78 1.41 -11.85
N LEU A 20 -16.74 1.50 -11.00
CA LEU A 20 -16.87 1.71 -9.56
C LEU A 20 -16.58 3.15 -9.12
N LEU A 21 -15.97 3.95 -9.97
CA LEU A 21 -15.60 5.33 -9.67
C LEU A 21 -16.56 6.31 -10.37
N PRO A 22 -16.92 7.44 -9.73
CA PRO A 22 -16.58 7.74 -8.33
C PRO A 22 -17.38 6.86 -7.35
N PHE A 23 -16.82 6.57 -6.18
CA PHE A 23 -17.56 5.89 -5.11
C PHE A 23 -18.73 6.77 -4.64
N VAL A 24 -19.93 6.23 -4.67
CA VAL A 24 -21.16 6.91 -4.27
C VAL A 24 -21.65 6.37 -2.93
N ASP A 25 -21.98 5.08 -2.89
CA ASP A 25 -22.39 4.37 -1.69
C ASP A 25 -22.08 2.88 -1.77
N ILE A 26 -22.19 2.19 -0.63
CA ILE A 26 -21.88 0.75 -0.52
C ILE A 26 -22.85 -0.07 -1.36
N GLY A 27 -24.15 0.22 -1.30
CA GLY A 27 -25.19 -0.59 -1.95
C GLY A 27 -25.04 -0.58 -3.47
N ALA A 28 -24.88 0.59 -4.08
CA ALA A 28 -24.64 0.74 -5.50
C ALA A 28 -23.34 0.04 -5.93
N THR A 29 -22.29 0.16 -5.12
CA THR A 29 -21.00 -0.49 -5.40
C THR A 29 -21.10 -2.01 -5.32
N LEU A 30 -21.75 -2.56 -4.29
CA LEU A 30 -21.97 -4.02 -4.16
C LEU A 30 -22.78 -4.58 -5.31
N TYR A 31 -23.84 -3.86 -5.73
CA TYR A 31 -24.64 -4.24 -6.88
C TYR A 31 -23.78 -4.30 -8.16
N THR A 32 -22.99 -3.27 -8.41
CA THR A 32 -22.09 -3.20 -9.58
C THR A 32 -21.04 -4.31 -9.53
N VAL A 33 -20.42 -4.54 -8.39
CA VAL A 33 -19.43 -5.62 -8.18
C VAL A 33 -20.06 -7.00 -8.45
N ALA A 34 -21.28 -7.24 -7.94
CA ALA A 34 -21.99 -8.51 -8.16
C ALA A 34 -22.28 -8.73 -9.64
N LYS A 35 -22.73 -7.68 -10.35
CA LYS A 35 -22.98 -7.71 -11.80
C LYS A 35 -21.72 -8.01 -12.59
N LEU A 36 -20.64 -7.25 -12.35
CA LEU A 36 -19.34 -7.47 -13.00
C LEU A 36 -18.80 -8.89 -12.78
N ARG A 37 -18.99 -9.43 -11.58
CA ARG A 37 -18.61 -10.82 -11.26
C ARG A 37 -19.45 -11.84 -12.02
N ALA A 38 -20.77 -11.61 -12.14
CA ALA A 38 -21.67 -12.46 -12.91
C ALA A 38 -21.33 -12.43 -14.41
N ASP A 39 -20.91 -11.29 -14.92
CA ASP A 39 -20.49 -11.09 -16.32
C ASP A 39 -19.05 -11.61 -16.59
N GLY A 40 -18.39 -12.21 -15.59
CA GLY A 40 -17.06 -12.81 -15.72
C GLY A 40 -15.91 -11.80 -15.69
N HIS A 41 -16.15 -10.56 -15.29
CA HIS A 41 -15.09 -9.57 -15.16
C HIS A 41 -14.11 -9.94 -14.03
N ARG A 42 -12.83 -9.67 -14.27
CA ARG A 42 -11.80 -9.78 -13.25
C ARG A 42 -11.85 -8.55 -12.33
N LEU A 43 -12.24 -8.75 -11.07
CA LEU A 43 -12.38 -7.64 -10.12
C LEU A 43 -11.07 -7.19 -9.48
N LEU A 44 -10.11 -8.11 -9.34
CA LEU A 44 -8.87 -7.88 -8.62
C LEU A 44 -7.67 -8.41 -9.43
N ARG A 45 -6.57 -7.68 -9.42
CA ARG A 45 -5.28 -8.21 -9.86
C ARG A 45 -4.69 -9.06 -8.73
N GLY A 46 -3.92 -10.06 -9.13
CA GLY A 46 -3.32 -10.98 -8.15
C GLY A 46 -2.12 -10.42 -7.36
N ALA A 47 -1.85 -9.12 -7.41
CA ALA A 47 -0.80 -8.44 -6.65
C ALA A 47 -1.44 -7.39 -5.73
N TYR A 48 -0.78 -7.13 -4.58
CA TYR A 48 -1.26 -6.16 -3.59
C TYR A 48 -2.68 -6.44 -3.07
N MET A 49 -3.04 -7.71 -3.03
CA MET A 49 -4.32 -8.12 -2.45
C MET A 49 -4.32 -7.90 -0.94
N MET A 50 -5.43 -7.40 -0.45
CA MET A 50 -5.63 -7.21 0.98
C MET A 50 -6.38 -8.44 1.54
N PRO A 51 -5.78 -9.17 2.47
CA PRO A 51 -6.49 -10.25 3.15
C PRO A 51 -7.47 -9.66 4.17
N VAL A 52 -8.64 -10.27 4.27
CA VAL A 52 -9.55 -10.01 5.40
C VAL A 52 -8.97 -10.74 6.62
N HIS A 53 -8.44 -9.99 7.57
CA HIS A 53 -7.84 -10.53 8.78
C HIS A 53 -8.79 -10.44 9.99
N GLY A 54 -8.81 -11.52 10.77
CA GLY A 54 -9.32 -11.51 12.13
C GLY A 54 -10.84 -11.66 12.27
N LYS A 55 -11.29 -11.47 13.52
CA LYS A 55 -12.70 -11.61 13.93
C LYS A 55 -13.62 -10.54 13.30
N GLU A 56 -13.05 -9.47 12.81
CA GLU A 56 -13.76 -8.30 12.30
C GLU A 56 -14.44 -8.53 10.95
N GLY A 57 -13.95 -9.49 10.16
CA GLY A 57 -14.57 -9.92 8.89
C GLY A 57 -15.61 -11.02 9.03
N LYS A 58 -15.86 -11.54 10.25
CA LYS A 58 -16.83 -12.63 10.44
C LYS A 58 -18.24 -12.19 10.05
N GLY A 59 -18.84 -12.94 9.13
CA GLY A 59 -20.21 -12.70 8.67
C GLY A 59 -20.37 -11.67 7.57
N LYS A 60 -19.29 -11.06 7.09
CA LYS A 60 -19.28 -10.12 5.96
C LYS A 60 -18.53 -10.69 4.79
N SER A 61 -18.96 -10.37 3.58
CA SER A 61 -18.14 -10.59 2.39
C SER A 61 -16.89 -9.67 2.43
N THR A 62 -15.85 -10.06 1.70
CA THR A 62 -14.65 -9.23 1.54
C THR A 62 -15.00 -7.85 0.99
N ASP A 63 -15.93 -7.79 0.01
CA ASP A 63 -16.36 -6.55 -0.59
C ASP A 63 -17.03 -5.63 0.44
N GLU A 64 -17.97 -6.13 1.24
CA GLU A 64 -18.63 -5.35 2.31
C GLU A 64 -17.62 -4.81 3.32
N TYR A 65 -16.68 -5.65 3.74
CA TYR A 65 -15.67 -5.24 4.73
C TYR A 65 -14.83 -4.05 4.25
N TYR A 66 -14.37 -4.09 2.99
CA TYR A 66 -13.55 -3.01 2.44
C TYR A 66 -14.35 -1.78 2.06
N LEU A 67 -15.58 -1.94 1.58
CA LEU A 67 -16.43 -0.80 1.25
C LEU A 67 -16.88 -0.03 2.49
N GLU A 68 -16.98 -0.69 3.65
CA GLU A 68 -17.18 0.02 4.92
C GLU A 68 -15.98 0.92 5.27
N ALA A 69 -14.75 0.47 5.01
CA ALA A 69 -13.58 1.33 5.20
C ALA A 69 -13.56 2.51 4.23
N VAL A 70 -13.94 2.29 2.96
CA VAL A 70 -14.07 3.38 1.98
C VAL A 70 -15.15 4.37 2.41
N ARG A 71 -16.32 3.90 2.86
CA ARG A 71 -17.38 4.75 3.39
C ARG A 71 -16.90 5.56 4.61
N ALA A 72 -16.26 4.89 5.57
CA ALA A 72 -15.71 5.60 6.74
C ALA A 72 -14.70 6.68 6.33
N ALA A 73 -13.93 6.45 5.27
CA ALA A 73 -13.03 7.47 4.74
C ALA A 73 -13.77 8.68 4.13
N THR A 74 -15.03 8.54 3.68
CA THR A 74 -15.82 9.69 3.21
C THR A 74 -16.26 10.62 4.34
N GLU A 75 -16.31 10.12 5.56
CA GLU A 75 -16.73 10.87 6.76
C GLU A 75 -15.58 11.65 7.40
N VAL A 76 -14.33 11.43 6.94
CA VAL A 76 -13.14 12.11 7.48
C VAL A 76 -12.91 13.44 6.77
N ASP A 77 -12.70 14.50 7.52
CA ASP A 77 -12.23 15.78 6.99
C ASP A 77 -10.73 15.74 6.67
N TRP A 78 -10.39 15.47 5.43
CA TRP A 78 -9.01 15.38 4.94
C TRP A 78 -8.35 16.75 4.74
N THR A 79 -9.11 17.85 4.77
CA THR A 79 -8.57 19.21 4.59
C THR A 79 -7.70 19.63 5.78
N GLN A 80 -7.88 18.99 6.92
CA GLN A 80 -7.07 19.20 8.14
C GLN A 80 -5.71 18.48 8.10
N CYS A 81 -5.40 17.76 7.03
CA CYS A 81 -4.13 17.07 6.89
C CYS A 81 -3.16 17.93 6.09
N GLY A 82 -2.06 18.35 6.69
CA GLY A 82 -1.01 19.14 6.03
C GLY A 82 0.16 18.30 5.48
N THR A 83 0.23 16.99 5.84
CA THR A 83 1.32 16.08 5.48
C THR A 83 0.78 14.69 5.11
N LEU A 84 1.52 13.91 4.35
CA LEU A 84 1.20 12.50 4.08
C LEU A 84 1.16 11.68 5.38
N ALA A 85 2.04 11.99 6.33
CA ALA A 85 2.04 11.37 7.65
C ALA A 85 0.69 11.57 8.36
N SER A 86 0.13 12.79 8.34
CA SER A 86 -1.17 13.07 8.97
C SER A 86 -2.33 12.37 8.28
N VAL A 87 -2.26 12.18 6.96
CA VAL A 87 -3.24 11.35 6.22
C VAL A 87 -3.12 9.89 6.63
N ALA A 88 -1.90 9.35 6.68
CA ALA A 88 -1.66 7.97 7.06
C ALA A 88 -2.14 7.67 8.48
N GLU A 89 -1.89 8.56 9.44
CA GLU A 89 -2.38 8.44 10.82
C GLU A 89 -3.91 8.35 10.90
N ARG A 90 -4.62 9.12 10.08
CA ARG A 90 -6.09 9.04 10.01
C ARG A 90 -6.55 7.75 9.33
N LEU A 91 -5.89 7.34 8.24
CA LEU A 91 -6.19 6.11 7.53
C LEU A 91 -6.07 4.88 8.42
N VAL A 92 -4.98 4.73 9.18
CA VAL A 92 -4.76 3.55 10.03
C VAL A 92 -5.73 3.45 11.22
N ARG A 93 -6.45 4.53 11.54
CA ARG A 93 -7.53 4.52 12.54
C ARG A 93 -8.83 3.98 11.97
N LEU A 94 -8.96 3.91 10.65
CA LEU A 94 -10.14 3.35 10.00
C LEU A 94 -10.08 1.82 10.08
N LYS A 95 -11.20 1.23 10.46
CA LYS A 95 -11.29 -0.23 10.56
C LYS A 95 -10.96 -0.90 9.23
N GLY A 96 -10.05 -1.86 9.25
CA GLY A 96 -9.63 -2.58 8.05
C GLY A 96 -8.46 -1.95 7.28
N ILE A 97 -8.03 -0.76 7.66
CA ILE A 97 -6.89 -0.09 7.04
C ILE A 97 -5.64 -0.30 7.91
N GLY A 98 -4.73 -1.13 7.42
CA GLY A 98 -3.40 -1.27 8.03
C GLY A 98 -2.37 -0.33 7.41
N GLU A 99 -1.18 -0.30 8.03
CA GLU A 99 -0.04 0.53 7.59
C GLU A 99 0.31 0.34 6.12
N PHE A 100 0.26 -0.90 5.61
CA PHE A 100 0.54 -1.18 4.20
C PHE A 100 -0.43 -0.46 3.27
N LEU A 101 -1.74 -0.57 3.53
CA LEU A 101 -2.74 0.08 2.67
C LEU A 101 -2.68 1.59 2.80
N ALA A 102 -2.52 2.13 4.00
CA ALA A 102 -2.35 3.55 4.24
C ALA A 102 -1.14 4.10 3.46
N ASN A 103 0.01 3.38 3.49
CA ASN A 103 1.18 3.75 2.71
C ASN A 103 0.91 3.76 1.20
N GLN A 104 0.17 2.77 0.69
CA GLN A 104 -0.18 2.70 -0.74
C GLN A 104 -1.09 3.86 -1.16
N VAL A 105 -2.07 4.23 -0.34
CA VAL A 105 -2.92 5.41 -0.60
C VAL A 105 -2.10 6.70 -0.58
N CYS A 106 -1.20 6.86 0.39
CA CYS A 106 -0.29 8.02 0.44
C CYS A 106 0.67 8.06 -0.76
N ALA A 107 1.11 6.91 -1.26
CA ALA A 107 1.90 6.84 -2.49
C ALA A 107 1.15 7.39 -3.71
N ASP A 108 -0.16 7.11 -3.81
CA ASP A 108 -0.99 7.64 -4.90
C ASP A 108 -1.31 9.13 -4.72
N LEU A 109 -1.53 9.58 -3.49
CA LEU A 109 -1.81 10.99 -3.18
C LEU A 109 -0.71 11.92 -3.70
N ARG A 110 0.53 11.48 -3.69
CA ARG A 110 1.68 12.25 -4.20
C ARG A 110 1.49 12.74 -5.63
N TYR A 111 0.73 12.03 -6.45
CA TYR A 111 0.46 12.36 -7.85
C TYR A 111 -0.82 13.20 -8.04
N THR A 112 -1.45 13.62 -6.94
CA THR A 112 -2.64 14.46 -6.99
C THR A 112 -2.27 15.95 -6.80
N PRO A 113 -3.03 16.89 -7.41
CA PRO A 113 -2.73 18.31 -7.28
C PRO A 113 -2.67 18.81 -5.83
N GLN A 114 -3.46 18.20 -4.93
CA GLN A 114 -3.54 18.61 -3.53
C GLN A 114 -2.32 18.19 -2.69
N TRP A 115 -1.60 17.13 -3.10
CA TRP A 115 -0.57 16.49 -2.28
C TRP A 115 0.80 16.40 -2.94
N ARG A 116 0.92 16.77 -4.21
CA ARG A 116 2.21 16.74 -4.92
C ARG A 116 3.28 17.62 -4.29
N ASP A 117 2.87 18.66 -3.56
CA ASP A 117 3.75 19.61 -2.88
C ASP A 117 3.75 19.39 -1.35
N ALA A 118 3.34 18.21 -0.86
CA ALA A 118 3.37 17.88 0.56
C ALA A 118 4.80 17.98 1.11
N PRO A 119 5.00 18.62 2.28
CA PRO A 119 6.35 18.88 2.81
C PRO A 119 7.13 17.61 3.12
N ASP A 120 6.45 16.50 3.33
CA ASP A 120 7.03 15.18 3.58
C ASP A 120 6.98 14.24 2.36
N TRP A 121 6.80 14.78 1.15
CA TRP A 121 6.61 14.03 -0.08
C TRP A 121 7.72 12.99 -0.33
N THR A 122 8.99 13.38 -0.13
CA THR A 122 10.16 12.53 -0.35
C THR A 122 10.53 11.66 0.84
N SER A 123 10.24 12.13 2.06
CA SER A 123 10.71 11.54 3.32
C SER A 123 9.67 10.60 3.96
N PHE A 124 8.37 10.78 3.65
CA PHE A 124 7.33 9.97 4.27
C PHE A 124 7.33 8.54 3.73
N VAL A 125 7.27 7.59 4.66
CA VAL A 125 7.04 6.17 4.38
C VAL A 125 6.46 5.47 5.60
N LEU A 126 5.51 4.55 5.39
CA LEU A 126 5.14 3.54 6.38
C LEU A 126 5.75 2.21 5.98
N CYS A 127 6.60 1.68 6.84
CA CYS A 127 7.26 0.41 6.60
C CYS A 127 6.29 -0.75 6.80
N GLY A 128 5.81 -1.33 5.70
CA GLY A 128 4.99 -2.53 5.71
C GLY A 128 5.81 -3.78 6.09
N PRO A 129 5.15 -4.94 6.30
CA PRO A 129 5.83 -6.15 6.77
C PRO A 129 7.00 -6.62 5.90
N GLY A 130 6.91 -6.49 4.57
CA GLY A 130 8.00 -6.83 3.66
C GLY A 130 9.19 -5.88 3.78
N THR A 131 8.91 -4.57 3.82
CA THR A 131 9.93 -3.54 4.02
C THR A 131 10.67 -3.71 5.34
N ARG A 132 9.94 -3.99 6.43
CA ARG A 132 10.52 -4.24 7.76
C ARG A 132 11.48 -5.41 7.73
N ARG A 133 11.07 -6.53 7.13
CA ARG A 133 11.97 -7.69 6.97
C ARG A 133 13.15 -7.38 6.06
N GLY A 134 12.95 -6.61 5.00
CA GLY A 134 14.05 -6.15 4.14
C GLY A 134 15.09 -5.33 4.91
N LEU A 135 14.65 -4.38 5.73
CA LEU A 135 15.56 -3.61 6.61
C LEU A 135 16.27 -4.49 7.64
N ASP A 136 15.57 -5.43 8.27
CA ASP A 136 16.16 -6.40 9.18
C ASP A 136 17.24 -7.25 8.47
N ARG A 137 17.04 -7.65 7.19
CA ARG A 137 18.04 -8.39 6.40
C ARG A 137 19.27 -7.55 6.10
N ILE A 138 19.11 -6.26 5.77
CA ILE A 138 20.24 -5.33 5.61
C ILE A 138 21.05 -5.25 6.91
N ALA A 139 20.38 -5.25 8.06
CA ALA A 139 21.02 -5.31 9.37
C ALA A 139 21.63 -6.69 9.73
N GLY A 140 21.66 -7.65 8.79
CA GLY A 140 22.25 -8.98 8.98
C GLY A 140 21.37 -9.98 9.73
N ILE A 141 20.09 -9.69 9.95
CA ILE A 141 19.18 -10.59 10.67
C ILE A 141 18.73 -11.69 9.71
N ARG A 142 19.02 -12.94 10.06
CA ARG A 142 18.48 -14.12 9.36
C ARG A 142 17.07 -14.43 9.87
N ASN A 143 16.18 -14.87 8.98
CA ASN A 143 14.77 -15.16 9.28
C ASN A 143 14.05 -13.99 9.99
N PRO A 144 14.06 -12.79 9.41
CA PRO A 144 13.52 -11.62 10.06
C PRO A 144 12.01 -11.70 10.23
N THR A 145 11.50 -11.26 11.38
CA THR A 145 10.07 -11.25 11.69
C THR A 145 9.41 -9.92 11.35
N GLY A 146 10.19 -8.84 11.26
CA GLY A 146 9.66 -7.49 11.01
C GLY A 146 8.79 -6.94 12.15
N ASN A 147 9.05 -7.35 13.40
CA ASN A 147 8.17 -7.11 14.56
C ASN A 147 8.57 -5.95 15.47
N LYS A 148 9.60 -5.19 15.11
CA LYS A 148 9.96 -3.96 15.84
C LYS A 148 8.95 -2.84 15.56
N THR A 149 9.07 -1.72 16.26
CA THR A 149 8.13 -0.59 16.12
C THR A 149 8.25 0.08 14.75
N GLN A 150 7.17 0.73 14.31
CA GLN A 150 7.16 1.53 13.09
C GLN A 150 8.25 2.62 13.13
N LYS A 151 8.39 3.30 14.28
CA LYS A 151 9.42 4.32 14.49
C LYS A 151 10.83 3.77 14.22
N HIS A 152 11.17 2.60 14.77
CA HIS A 152 12.46 1.95 14.54
C HIS A 152 12.73 1.73 13.04
N TYR A 153 11.73 1.26 12.29
CA TYR A 153 11.92 1.02 10.86
C TYR A 153 11.95 2.29 10.02
N GLN A 154 11.27 3.36 10.46
CA GLN A 154 11.37 4.67 9.81
C GLN A 154 12.75 5.30 10.02
N GLU A 155 13.33 5.14 11.22
CA GLU A 155 14.71 5.55 11.53
C GLU A 155 15.71 4.76 10.68
N ALA A 156 15.61 3.43 10.65
CA ALA A 156 16.47 2.59 9.81
C ALA A 156 16.32 2.91 8.30
N MET A 157 15.13 3.26 7.83
CA MET A 157 14.91 3.71 6.47
C MET A 157 15.59 5.05 6.20
N ALA A 158 15.54 5.97 7.16
CA ALA A 158 16.20 7.27 7.05
C ALA A 158 17.73 7.09 6.99
N GLU A 159 18.29 6.29 7.89
CA GLU A 159 19.72 5.96 7.90
C GLU A 159 20.16 5.33 6.57
N LEU A 160 19.40 4.35 6.06
CA LEU A 160 19.69 3.72 4.77
C LEU A 160 19.64 4.71 3.61
N TRP A 161 18.69 5.65 3.64
CA TRP A 161 18.55 6.69 2.64
C TRP A 161 19.74 7.65 2.65
N ASP A 162 20.22 8.03 3.85
CA ASP A 162 21.31 8.99 4.04
C ASP A 162 22.70 8.37 3.79
N LEU A 163 22.81 7.02 3.70
CA LEU A 163 24.03 6.28 3.38
C LEU A 163 24.41 6.37 1.88
N GLU A 164 24.64 7.58 1.34
CA GLU A 164 25.08 7.82 -0.06
C GLU A 164 24.17 7.24 -1.16
N LEU A 165 23.00 6.68 -0.79
CA LEU A 165 22.06 6.15 -1.78
C LEU A 165 21.41 7.29 -2.58
N SER A 166 21.16 8.45 -1.96
CA SER A 166 20.57 9.61 -2.60
C SER A 166 21.41 10.04 -3.80
N ASP A 167 22.70 10.30 -3.62
CA ASP A 167 23.58 10.84 -4.67
C ASP A 167 23.86 9.81 -5.78
N LYS A 168 24.01 8.53 -5.44
CA LYS A 168 24.27 7.47 -6.41
C LYS A 168 23.02 7.09 -7.22
N LEU A 169 21.85 7.11 -6.59
CA LEU A 169 20.59 6.82 -7.28
C LEU A 169 20.12 7.96 -8.15
N GLU A 170 20.29 9.20 -7.72
CA GLU A 170 20.02 10.38 -8.56
C GLU A 170 20.90 10.41 -9.81
N ALA A 171 22.18 10.01 -9.68
CA ALA A 171 23.11 9.96 -10.80
C ALA A 171 22.84 8.83 -11.82
N GLN A 172 22.19 7.75 -11.40
CA GLN A 172 21.98 6.55 -12.25
C GLN A 172 20.60 6.50 -12.91
N ILE A 173 19.63 7.26 -12.42
CA ILE A 173 18.23 7.19 -12.88
C ILE A 173 17.84 8.58 -13.42
N MET A 174 18.42 8.91 -14.57
CA MET A 174 18.44 10.21 -15.20
C MET A 174 17.09 10.93 -15.42
N ASP A 175 15.95 10.32 -15.15
CA ASP A 175 14.62 10.95 -15.33
C ASP A 175 13.56 10.52 -14.31
N HIS A 176 13.90 9.71 -13.31
CA HIS A 176 12.92 9.22 -12.33
C HIS A 176 13.38 9.53 -10.92
N PHE A 177 12.61 10.37 -10.27
CA PHE A 177 12.80 10.68 -8.87
C PHE A 177 12.52 9.46 -7.99
N ILE A 178 13.54 9.01 -7.23
CA ILE A 178 13.38 7.97 -6.23
C ILE A 178 13.17 8.61 -4.87
N ASP A 179 12.24 8.08 -4.10
CA ASP A 179 11.93 8.48 -2.74
C ASP A 179 11.97 7.29 -1.77
N ARG A 180 11.80 7.57 -0.48
CA ARG A 180 11.78 6.51 0.55
C ARG A 180 10.66 5.50 0.35
N ASN A 181 9.54 5.88 -0.28
CA ASN A 181 8.48 4.93 -0.59
C ASN A 181 8.87 3.97 -1.72
N ASN A 182 9.58 4.46 -2.74
CA ASN A 182 10.13 3.61 -3.79
C ASN A 182 11.15 2.63 -3.20
N LEU A 183 12.05 3.09 -2.33
CA LEU A 183 12.99 2.23 -1.61
C LEU A 183 12.25 1.19 -0.75
N SER A 184 11.17 1.57 -0.07
CA SER A 184 10.31 0.66 0.68
C SER A 184 9.75 -0.47 -0.19
N ASN A 185 9.28 -0.14 -1.39
CA ASN A 185 8.78 -1.13 -2.35
C ASN A 185 9.91 -2.06 -2.82
N CYS A 186 11.10 -1.54 -3.14
CA CYS A 186 12.26 -2.35 -3.50
C CYS A 186 12.65 -3.32 -2.38
N LEU A 187 12.69 -2.87 -1.14
CA LEU A 187 12.97 -3.72 0.03
C LEU A 187 11.93 -4.83 0.22
N CYS A 188 10.66 -4.52 -0.03
CA CYS A 188 9.59 -5.50 0.04
C CYS A 188 9.73 -6.59 -1.04
N GLU A 189 10.07 -6.22 -2.28
CA GLU A 189 10.29 -7.19 -3.36
C GLU A 189 11.58 -7.99 -3.13
N TRP A 190 12.64 -7.35 -2.65
CA TRP A 190 13.88 -8.04 -2.27
C TRP A 190 13.66 -9.04 -1.13
N ASP A 191 12.91 -8.70 -0.07
CA ASP A 191 12.55 -9.67 0.98
C ASP A 191 11.82 -10.90 0.40
N LYS A 192 10.90 -10.70 -0.55
CA LYS A 192 10.21 -11.82 -1.22
C LYS A 192 11.19 -12.75 -1.95
N TYR A 193 12.15 -12.16 -2.67
CA TYR A 193 13.20 -12.91 -3.37
C TYR A 193 14.06 -13.69 -2.37
N GLU A 194 14.58 -13.03 -1.34
CA GLU A 194 15.43 -13.62 -0.31
C GLU A 194 14.75 -14.79 0.42
N ARG A 195 13.47 -14.64 0.74
CA ARG A 195 12.70 -15.71 1.39
C ARG A 195 12.63 -16.97 0.55
N VAL A 196 12.47 -16.85 -0.75
CA VAL A 196 12.47 -17.99 -1.67
C VAL A 196 13.88 -18.55 -1.81
N PHE A 197 14.87 -17.69 -1.98
CA PHE A 197 16.27 -18.08 -2.14
C PHE A 197 16.81 -18.88 -0.92
N TRP A 198 16.44 -18.48 0.30
CA TRP A 198 16.84 -19.14 1.53
C TRP A 198 15.88 -20.26 1.96
N GLY A 199 14.85 -20.58 1.18
CA GLY A 199 13.87 -21.62 1.53
C GLY A 199 12.94 -21.27 2.68
N GLU A 200 12.79 -19.98 3.02
CA GLU A 200 11.89 -19.46 4.05
C GLU A 200 10.44 -19.37 3.56
N ALA A 201 10.23 -19.41 2.26
CA ALA A 201 8.91 -19.42 1.63
C ALA A 201 8.96 -20.14 0.29
N GLU A 202 7.82 -20.74 -0.09
CA GLU A 202 7.64 -21.29 -1.43
C GLU A 202 7.37 -20.18 -2.47
N GLN A 203 7.84 -20.38 -3.69
CA GLN A 203 7.52 -19.52 -4.81
C GLN A 203 6.04 -19.69 -5.20
N LEU A 204 5.19 -18.76 -4.80
CA LEU A 204 3.74 -18.82 -5.05
C LEU A 204 3.36 -18.62 -6.53
N ARG A 205 4.21 -17.97 -7.33
CA ARG A 205 3.95 -17.68 -8.75
C ARG A 205 5.22 -17.80 -9.56
N LYS A 206 5.15 -18.55 -10.66
CA LYS A 206 6.19 -18.55 -11.68
C LYS A 206 5.84 -17.52 -12.75
N TYR A 207 6.86 -16.79 -13.22
CA TYR A 207 6.71 -15.96 -14.41
C TYR A 207 6.34 -16.86 -15.58
N LYS A 208 5.23 -16.56 -16.24
CA LYS A 208 4.90 -17.19 -17.52
C LYS A 208 5.29 -16.21 -18.62
N GLN A 209 6.28 -16.58 -19.44
CA GLN A 209 6.50 -15.86 -20.70
C GLN A 209 5.21 -15.94 -21.51
N GLN A 210 4.75 -14.77 -21.95
CA GLN A 210 3.66 -14.65 -22.93
C GLN A 210 4.18 -14.92 -24.31
#